data_6a6e394a76d238ae77d3163fae38085f
#
_entry.id   6a6e394a76d238ae77d3163fae38085f
#
_cell.length_a   1.000
_cell.length_b   1.000
_cell.length_c   1.000
_cell.angle_alpha   90.00
_cell.angle_beta   90.00
_cell.angle_gamma   90.00
#
_symmetry.space_group_name_H-M   'P 1'
#
loop_
_entity.id
_entity.type
_entity.pdbx_description
1 polymer ?
#
loop_
_entity_poly.entity_id
_entity_poly.type
_entity_poly.pdbx_seq_one_letter_code
_entity_poly.pdbx_strand_id
1 'polypeptide(L)'
;MAINQSDAQTTGKYASVNGIKMYYEIHGSGSPLVLLHGGGSTIKTNFSRILSELAKTHRVIAIELQAHGHSGDRDTPESFTQDSDDVAELLNQLSIPKADFLGFSNGGQTCLELGIRHADKVRKLVIASAFYSRDAAPETFWKGFETPDFTHMPQIYKDEYLKIGTPEGLMNMFNKDARRMHDFKGWTDDQVRSIQAPALVVIGDQDLATPEHAAKMARLFPHGRLAILPGTHGSYIGEAYNPKPESKIPDLFVAMVNEFLEGRL
;
A
#
# COMPACT_ATOMS: atom_id res chain seq x y z
N MET A 1 -33.27 -17.46 -16.35
CA MET A 1 -32.81 -16.21 -16.93
C MET A 1 -31.43 -15.92 -16.31
N ALA A 2 -30.38 -16.03 -17.09
CA ALA A 2 -29.02 -15.75 -16.66
C ALA A 2 -28.83 -14.23 -16.65
N ILE A 3 -28.54 -13.66 -15.50
CA ILE A 3 -28.16 -12.25 -15.38
C ILE A 3 -26.71 -12.18 -15.84
N ASN A 4 -26.48 -11.67 -17.05
CA ASN A 4 -25.16 -11.23 -17.48
C ASN A 4 -24.71 -10.13 -16.53
N GLN A 5 -23.80 -10.45 -15.62
CA GLN A 5 -22.93 -9.43 -15.03
C GLN A 5 -22.01 -8.95 -16.15
N SER A 6 -22.34 -7.80 -16.73
CA SER A 6 -21.40 -7.07 -17.58
C SER A 6 -20.20 -6.76 -16.71
N ASP A 7 -19.03 -7.32 -17.07
CA ASP A 7 -17.73 -6.80 -16.64
C ASP A 7 -17.70 -5.32 -17.01
N ALA A 8 -18.02 -4.47 -16.04
CA ALA A 8 -17.82 -3.05 -16.17
C ALA A 8 -16.30 -2.87 -16.27
N GLN A 9 -15.80 -2.72 -17.49
CA GLN A 9 -14.42 -2.44 -17.78
C GLN A 9 -14.06 -1.17 -17.01
N THR A 10 -13.34 -1.36 -15.90
CA THR A 10 -12.90 -0.27 -15.02
C THR A 10 -11.90 0.55 -15.81
N THR A 11 -12.36 1.65 -16.38
CA THR A 11 -11.46 2.60 -17.03
C THR A 11 -10.74 3.37 -15.95
N GLY A 12 -9.43 3.19 -15.85
CA GLY A 12 -8.59 3.99 -14.99
C GLY A 12 -8.75 5.48 -15.29
N LYS A 13 -8.58 6.27 -14.27
CA LYS A 13 -8.75 7.73 -14.30
C LYS A 13 -7.44 8.40 -13.95
N TYR A 14 -7.35 9.67 -14.28
CA TYR A 14 -6.19 10.49 -13.96
C TYR A 14 -6.62 11.79 -13.28
N ALA A 15 -5.80 12.25 -12.34
CA ALA A 15 -5.90 13.56 -11.71
C ALA A 15 -4.55 14.28 -11.80
N SER A 16 -4.56 15.59 -11.94
CA SER A 16 -3.33 16.40 -11.83
C SER A 16 -3.09 16.72 -10.36
N VAL A 17 -2.12 16.03 -9.76
CA VAL A 17 -1.84 16.10 -8.31
C VAL A 17 -0.42 16.56 -8.11
N ASN A 18 -0.23 17.70 -7.47
CA ASN A 18 1.09 18.23 -7.07
C ASN A 18 2.19 18.08 -8.15
N GLY A 19 1.85 18.35 -9.41
CA GLY A 19 2.79 18.34 -10.54
C GLY A 19 2.94 16.99 -11.27
N ILE A 20 2.21 15.96 -10.89
CA ILE A 20 2.14 14.71 -11.66
C ILE A 20 0.71 14.42 -12.15
N LYS A 21 0.62 13.58 -13.17
CA LYS A 21 -0.62 12.96 -13.62
C LYS A 21 -0.78 11.63 -12.89
N MET A 22 -1.49 11.63 -11.77
CA MET A 22 -1.69 10.47 -10.92
C MET A 22 -2.81 9.58 -11.46
N TYR A 23 -2.53 8.28 -11.58
CA TYR A 23 -3.52 7.28 -11.99
C TYR A 23 -4.23 6.69 -10.79
N TYR A 24 -5.53 6.49 -10.95
CA TYR A 24 -6.35 5.80 -9.96
C TYR A 24 -7.54 5.08 -10.59
N GLU A 25 -8.03 4.08 -9.88
CA GLU A 25 -9.23 3.32 -10.24
C GLU A 25 -10.27 3.45 -9.14
N ILE A 26 -11.56 3.43 -9.51
CA ILE A 26 -12.66 3.39 -8.53
C ILE A 26 -13.49 2.14 -8.80
N HIS A 27 -13.65 1.31 -7.76
CA HIS A 27 -14.41 0.08 -7.80
C HIS A 27 -15.45 0.05 -6.69
N GLY A 28 -16.62 -0.54 -6.95
CA GLY A 28 -17.66 -0.68 -5.95
C GLY A 28 -18.33 0.62 -5.51
N SER A 29 -18.99 0.55 -4.37
CA SER A 29 -19.72 1.68 -3.76
C SER A 29 -19.73 1.52 -2.24
N GLY A 30 -20.11 2.59 -1.52
CA GLY A 30 -20.14 2.58 -0.06
C GLY A 30 -19.08 3.51 0.56
N SER A 31 -18.59 3.16 1.73
CA SER A 31 -17.55 3.92 2.43
C SER A 31 -16.24 3.93 1.65
N PRO A 32 -15.55 5.08 1.53
CA PRO A 32 -14.30 5.16 0.79
C PRO A 32 -13.18 4.38 1.48
N LEU A 33 -12.52 3.50 0.70
CA LEU A 33 -11.33 2.75 1.07
C LEU A 33 -10.24 3.00 0.03
N VAL A 34 -9.13 3.60 0.45
CA VAL A 34 -7.96 3.85 -0.41
C VAL A 34 -6.99 2.67 -0.32
N LEU A 35 -6.53 2.17 -1.47
CA LEU A 35 -5.49 1.14 -1.56
C LEU A 35 -4.19 1.76 -2.05
N LEU A 36 -3.09 1.52 -1.31
CA LEU A 36 -1.73 2.00 -1.59
C LEU A 36 -0.77 0.81 -1.73
N HIS A 37 -0.21 0.64 -2.92
CA HIS A 37 0.67 -0.48 -3.26
C HIS A 37 2.08 -0.34 -2.66
N GLY A 38 2.86 -1.42 -2.69
CA GLY A 38 4.25 -1.48 -2.29
C GLY A 38 5.22 -0.95 -3.34
N GLY A 39 6.49 -0.88 -3.01
CA GLY A 39 7.55 -0.45 -3.93
C GLY A 39 7.68 -1.38 -5.14
N GLY A 40 8.03 -0.80 -6.30
CA GLY A 40 8.20 -1.52 -7.55
C GLY A 40 6.94 -2.13 -8.14
N SER A 41 5.79 -1.98 -7.50
CA SER A 41 4.55 -2.69 -7.82
C SER A 41 3.47 -1.76 -8.37
N THR A 42 2.30 -2.30 -8.66
CA THR A 42 1.13 -1.59 -9.19
C THR A 42 -0.13 -2.03 -8.45
N ILE A 43 -1.25 -1.38 -8.71
CA ILE A 43 -2.57 -1.85 -8.23
C ILE A 43 -2.75 -3.33 -8.55
N LYS A 44 -2.43 -3.72 -9.77
CA LYS A 44 -2.66 -5.08 -10.25
C LYS A 44 -1.78 -6.10 -9.57
N THR A 45 -0.49 -5.83 -9.40
CA THR A 45 0.43 -6.80 -8.79
C THR A 45 0.16 -7.02 -7.32
N ASN A 46 -0.29 -5.99 -6.58
CA ASN A 46 -0.55 -6.14 -5.15
C ASN A 46 -1.99 -6.55 -4.82
N PHE A 47 -2.98 -6.02 -5.54
CA PHE A 47 -4.36 -6.09 -5.06
C PHE A 47 -5.32 -6.90 -5.91
N SER A 48 -4.90 -7.46 -7.06
CA SER A 48 -5.81 -8.19 -7.97
C SER A 48 -6.61 -9.30 -7.27
N ARG A 49 -6.04 -9.95 -6.26
CA ARG A 49 -6.67 -11.06 -5.53
C ARG A 49 -7.76 -10.59 -4.55
N ILE A 50 -7.64 -9.38 -4.00
CA ILE A 50 -8.53 -8.90 -2.92
C ILE A 50 -9.40 -7.72 -3.33
N LEU A 51 -9.07 -6.99 -4.40
CA LEU A 51 -9.72 -5.76 -4.79
C LEU A 51 -11.22 -5.96 -5.07
N SER A 52 -11.58 -6.98 -5.84
CA SER A 52 -12.99 -7.27 -6.16
C SER A 52 -13.81 -7.63 -4.92
N GLU A 53 -13.21 -8.31 -3.95
CA GLU A 53 -13.89 -8.68 -2.71
C GLU A 53 -14.10 -7.44 -1.81
N LEU A 54 -13.09 -6.58 -1.67
CA LEU A 54 -13.22 -5.31 -0.95
C LEU A 54 -14.25 -4.38 -1.61
N ALA A 55 -14.32 -4.37 -2.94
CA ALA A 55 -15.27 -3.55 -3.70
C ALA A 55 -16.74 -3.99 -3.55
N LYS A 56 -17.01 -5.16 -2.97
CA LYS A 56 -18.39 -5.57 -2.64
C LYS A 56 -19.03 -4.74 -1.53
N THR A 57 -18.21 -4.20 -0.63
CA THR A 57 -18.67 -3.49 0.57
C THR A 57 -18.15 -2.05 0.67
N HIS A 58 -17.14 -1.70 -0.12
CA HIS A 58 -16.50 -0.38 -0.10
C HIS A 58 -16.46 0.28 -1.47
N ARG A 59 -16.44 1.60 -1.49
CA ARG A 59 -15.96 2.39 -2.64
C ARG A 59 -14.43 2.39 -2.59
N VAL A 60 -13.82 1.45 -3.29
CA VAL A 60 -12.36 1.30 -3.33
C VAL A 60 -11.78 2.34 -4.29
N ILE A 61 -10.81 3.12 -3.82
CA ILE A 61 -9.97 4.03 -4.60
C ILE A 61 -8.56 3.44 -4.60
N ALA A 62 -8.20 2.70 -5.66
CA ALA A 62 -6.87 2.15 -5.81
C ALA A 62 -5.99 3.16 -6.56
N ILE A 63 -4.80 3.45 -6.03
CA ILE A 63 -3.93 4.52 -6.51
C ILE A 63 -2.59 3.92 -6.94
N GLU A 64 -2.06 4.38 -8.08
CA GLU A 64 -0.65 4.18 -8.41
C GLU A 64 0.15 5.43 -8.04
N LEU A 65 1.16 5.26 -7.18
CA LEU A 65 1.97 6.34 -6.64
C LEU A 65 2.93 6.90 -7.71
N GLN A 66 3.65 7.98 -7.40
CA GLN A 66 4.62 8.61 -8.30
C GLN A 66 5.54 7.57 -8.96
N ALA A 67 5.81 7.72 -10.25
CA ALA A 67 6.66 6.88 -11.09
C ALA A 67 6.22 5.42 -11.27
N HIS A 68 5.16 4.95 -10.57
CA HIS A 68 4.67 3.58 -10.65
C HIS A 68 3.51 3.44 -11.66
N GLY A 69 3.52 2.31 -12.35
CA GLY A 69 2.42 1.95 -13.24
C GLY A 69 2.11 3.01 -14.29
N HIS A 70 0.88 3.48 -14.30
CA HIS A 70 0.37 4.51 -15.21
C HIS A 70 0.62 5.94 -14.71
N SER A 71 1.06 6.10 -13.45
CA SER A 71 1.27 7.43 -12.86
C SER A 71 2.50 8.10 -13.44
N GLY A 72 2.39 9.41 -13.60
CA GLY A 72 3.51 10.26 -13.99
C GLY A 72 4.58 10.35 -12.91
N ASP A 73 5.68 10.98 -13.28
CA ASP A 73 6.80 11.24 -12.40
C ASP A 73 7.12 12.73 -12.33
N ARG A 74 7.85 13.15 -11.31
CA ARG A 74 8.45 14.48 -11.16
C ARG A 74 9.96 14.36 -10.99
N ASP A 75 10.69 15.38 -11.35
CA ASP A 75 12.15 15.42 -11.25
C ASP A 75 12.63 15.70 -9.79
N THR A 76 12.08 14.93 -8.84
CA THR A 76 12.47 14.96 -7.43
C THR A 76 12.52 13.53 -6.88
N PRO A 77 13.31 13.28 -5.83
CA PRO A 77 13.28 12.00 -5.12
C PRO A 77 11.87 11.67 -4.62
N GLU A 78 11.55 10.39 -4.56
CA GLU A 78 10.37 9.90 -3.87
C GLU A 78 10.52 10.01 -2.36
N SER A 79 9.40 10.25 -1.68
CA SER A 79 9.33 10.20 -0.22
C SER A 79 7.92 9.84 0.24
N PHE A 80 7.80 9.20 1.40
CA PHE A 80 6.49 8.91 2.01
C PHE A 80 5.72 10.19 2.33
N THR A 81 6.43 11.28 2.65
CA THR A 81 5.86 12.61 2.84
C THR A 81 5.17 13.10 1.57
N GLN A 82 5.85 13.04 0.41
CA GLN A 82 5.26 13.47 -0.86
C GLN A 82 4.11 12.56 -1.28
N ASP A 83 4.25 11.24 -1.11
CA ASP A 83 3.17 10.29 -1.39
C ASP A 83 1.92 10.61 -0.57
N SER A 84 2.09 10.91 0.73
CA SER A 84 0.98 11.27 1.62
C SER A 84 0.30 12.58 1.20
N ASP A 85 1.08 13.59 0.81
CA ASP A 85 0.56 14.87 0.32
C ASP A 85 -0.19 14.69 -1.02
N ASP A 86 0.32 13.84 -1.90
CA ASP A 86 -0.32 13.52 -3.18
C ASP A 86 -1.66 12.78 -2.98
N VAL A 87 -1.70 11.80 -2.10
CA VAL A 87 -2.93 11.07 -1.77
C VAL A 87 -3.97 11.99 -1.15
N ALA A 88 -3.56 12.86 -0.22
CA ALA A 88 -4.46 13.83 0.41
C ALA A 88 -5.04 14.81 -0.61
N GLU A 89 -4.23 15.30 -1.56
CA GLU A 89 -4.69 16.17 -2.63
C GLU A 89 -5.64 15.46 -3.60
N LEU A 90 -5.36 14.20 -3.97
CA LEU A 90 -6.29 13.41 -4.78
C LEU A 90 -7.66 13.30 -4.09
N LEU A 91 -7.70 13.03 -2.78
CA LEU A 91 -8.95 12.96 -2.03
C LEU A 91 -9.71 14.30 -2.03
N ASN A 92 -8.99 15.44 -1.96
CA ASN A 92 -9.61 16.77 -2.09
C ASN A 92 -10.31 16.93 -3.44
N GLN A 93 -9.61 16.59 -4.54
CA GLN A 93 -10.16 16.68 -5.89
C GLN A 93 -11.36 15.75 -6.11
N LEU A 94 -11.36 14.57 -5.45
CA LEU A 94 -12.48 13.63 -5.48
C LEU A 94 -13.62 14.01 -4.53
N SER A 95 -13.48 15.12 -3.79
CA SER A 95 -14.44 15.56 -2.76
C SER A 95 -14.70 14.48 -1.70
N ILE A 96 -13.63 13.77 -1.32
CA ILE A 96 -13.66 12.76 -0.26
C ILE A 96 -13.01 13.38 0.99
N PRO A 97 -13.83 13.80 1.97
CA PRO A 97 -13.31 14.49 3.14
C PRO A 97 -12.49 13.57 4.05
N LYS A 98 -12.84 12.28 4.12
CA LYS A 98 -12.21 11.29 4.99
C LYS A 98 -12.39 9.88 4.43
N ALA A 99 -11.35 9.03 4.53
CA ALA A 99 -11.37 7.65 4.03
C ALA A 99 -10.70 6.68 5.02
N ASP A 100 -10.95 5.38 4.81
CA ASP A 100 -10.10 4.32 5.33
C ASP A 100 -8.94 4.09 4.37
N PHE A 101 -7.84 3.57 4.88
CA PHE A 101 -6.66 3.27 4.07
C PHE A 101 -6.18 1.84 4.33
N LEU A 102 -5.84 1.14 3.27
CA LEU A 102 -5.10 -0.11 3.31
C LEU A 102 -3.84 0.07 2.49
N GLY A 103 -2.70 0.09 3.17
CA GLY A 103 -1.39 0.19 2.55
C GLY A 103 -0.59 -1.09 2.73
N PHE A 104 0.03 -1.55 1.65
CA PHE A 104 0.93 -2.70 1.66
C PHE A 104 2.38 -2.24 1.50
N SER A 105 3.30 -2.77 2.32
CA SER A 105 4.73 -2.45 2.24
C SER A 105 4.97 -0.93 2.24
N ASN A 106 5.61 -0.35 1.23
CA ASN A 106 5.79 1.11 1.10
C ASN A 106 4.45 1.87 1.19
N GLY A 107 3.35 1.32 0.66
CA GLY A 107 2.02 1.89 0.84
C GLY A 107 1.56 1.92 2.30
N GLY A 108 1.97 0.94 3.11
CA GLY A 108 1.73 0.94 4.55
C GLY A 108 2.54 2.02 5.28
N GLN A 109 3.75 2.30 4.82
CA GLN A 109 4.58 3.41 5.30
C GLN A 109 3.97 4.76 4.91
N THR A 110 3.40 4.87 3.70
CA THR A 110 2.61 6.05 3.30
C THR A 110 1.37 6.21 4.19
N CYS A 111 0.73 5.12 4.62
CA CYS A 111 -0.37 5.18 5.60
C CYS A 111 0.06 5.75 6.95
N LEU A 112 1.27 5.42 7.45
CA LEU A 112 1.82 6.03 8.66
C LEU A 112 1.97 7.54 8.49
N GLU A 113 2.55 7.97 7.38
CA GLU A 113 2.76 9.40 7.09
C GLU A 113 1.42 10.15 6.95
N LEU A 114 0.42 9.53 6.30
CA LEU A 114 -0.95 10.07 6.25
C LEU A 114 -1.54 10.25 7.65
N GLY A 115 -1.38 9.27 8.54
CA GLY A 115 -1.85 9.35 9.91
C GLY A 115 -1.20 10.47 10.72
N ILE A 116 0.07 10.78 10.44
CA ILE A 116 0.83 11.84 11.11
C ILE A 116 0.48 13.22 10.54
N ARG A 117 0.46 13.38 9.21
CA ARG A 117 0.39 14.68 8.54
C ARG A 117 -1.03 15.07 8.13
N HIS A 118 -1.86 14.11 7.79
CA HIS A 118 -3.20 14.31 7.25
C HIS A 118 -4.26 13.56 8.09
N ALA A 119 -4.17 13.66 9.42
CA ALA A 119 -5.07 12.96 10.35
C ALA A 119 -6.55 13.30 10.10
N ASP A 120 -6.86 14.49 9.56
CA ASP A 120 -8.20 14.89 9.16
C ASP A 120 -8.77 14.05 8.01
N LYS A 121 -7.91 13.47 7.16
CA LYS A 121 -8.28 12.59 6.05
C LYS A 121 -8.44 11.12 6.45
N VAL A 122 -7.90 10.73 7.59
CA VAL A 122 -7.79 9.31 7.97
C VAL A 122 -8.91 8.92 8.93
N ARG A 123 -9.77 7.96 8.52
CA ARG A 123 -10.77 7.33 9.39
C ARG A 123 -10.20 6.13 10.13
N LYS A 124 -9.61 5.18 9.40
CA LYS A 124 -8.92 3.99 9.92
C LYS A 124 -7.76 3.61 9.03
N LEU A 125 -6.78 2.92 9.59
CA LEU A 125 -5.58 2.45 8.89
C LEU A 125 -5.48 0.92 8.95
N VAL A 126 -5.27 0.26 7.81
CA VAL A 126 -4.79 -1.11 7.72
C VAL A 126 -3.38 -1.05 7.17
N ILE A 127 -2.40 -1.41 8.00
CA ILE A 127 -0.97 -1.32 7.72
C ILE A 127 -0.46 -2.73 7.53
N ALA A 128 -0.28 -3.15 6.27
CA ALA A 128 0.05 -4.51 5.89
C ALA A 128 1.53 -4.63 5.49
N SER A 129 2.28 -5.53 6.14
CA SER A 129 3.70 -5.82 5.86
C SER A 129 4.60 -4.57 5.82
N ALA A 130 4.33 -3.60 6.68
CA ALA A 130 5.10 -2.37 6.76
C ALA A 130 5.79 -2.23 8.12
N PHE A 131 6.75 -1.32 8.19
CA PHE A 131 7.51 -1.03 9.40
C PHE A 131 7.69 0.47 9.58
N TYR A 132 7.82 0.89 10.82
CA TYR A 132 7.98 2.31 11.15
C TYR A 132 9.43 2.72 11.45
N SER A 133 10.33 1.76 11.65
CA SER A 133 11.75 2.02 11.95
C SER A 133 12.65 0.92 11.40
N ARG A 134 13.95 1.20 11.32
CA ARG A 134 14.94 0.31 10.69
C ARG A 134 15.21 -0.98 11.48
N ASP A 135 14.89 -1.02 12.77
CA ASP A 135 15.01 -2.23 13.60
C ASP A 135 14.02 -3.36 13.23
N ALA A 136 13.11 -3.09 12.30
CA ALA A 136 12.18 -4.06 11.75
C ALA A 136 12.84 -5.19 10.96
N ALA A 137 13.98 -4.91 10.34
CA ALA A 137 14.66 -5.83 9.43
C ALA A 137 16.17 -5.87 9.73
N PRO A 138 16.86 -6.97 9.41
CA PRO A 138 18.28 -7.08 9.66
C PRO A 138 19.10 -6.11 8.81
N GLU A 139 20.32 -5.79 9.26
CA GLU A 139 21.23 -4.87 8.56
C GLU A 139 21.51 -5.30 7.10
N THR A 140 21.51 -6.59 6.83
CA THR A 140 21.70 -7.14 5.48
C THR A 140 20.59 -6.70 4.50
N PHE A 141 19.36 -6.54 4.97
CA PHE A 141 18.25 -5.99 4.17
C PHE A 141 18.55 -4.55 3.76
N TRP A 142 19.00 -3.71 4.70
CA TRP A 142 19.28 -2.29 4.44
C TRP A 142 20.50 -2.10 3.53
N LYS A 143 21.54 -2.93 3.69
CA LYS A 143 22.73 -2.91 2.81
C LYS A 143 22.39 -3.20 1.35
N GLY A 144 21.33 -3.95 1.09
CA GLY A 144 20.84 -4.17 -0.28
C GLY A 144 20.45 -2.87 -1.02
N PHE A 145 20.14 -1.80 -0.30
CA PHE A 145 19.81 -0.50 -0.88
C PHE A 145 21.01 0.46 -1.03
N GLU A 146 22.19 0.13 -0.50
CA GLU A 146 23.43 0.88 -0.74
C GLU A 146 23.93 0.70 -2.17
N THR A 147 23.79 -0.53 -2.69
CA THR A 147 24.13 -0.89 -4.07
C THR A 147 22.99 -1.69 -4.68
N PRO A 148 21.89 -1.03 -5.06
CA PRO A 148 20.69 -1.73 -5.51
C PRO A 148 20.96 -2.47 -6.83
N ASP A 149 20.59 -3.75 -6.86
CA ASP A 149 20.75 -4.59 -8.04
C ASP A 149 19.39 -4.85 -8.69
N PHE A 150 19.19 -4.27 -9.87
CA PHE A 150 17.97 -4.40 -10.65
C PHE A 150 17.62 -5.86 -11.01
N THR A 151 18.61 -6.77 -11.01
CA THR A 151 18.35 -8.20 -11.26
C THR A 151 17.48 -8.83 -10.18
N HIS A 152 17.52 -8.31 -8.96
CA HIS A 152 16.73 -8.77 -7.82
C HIS A 152 15.27 -8.28 -7.86
N MET A 153 14.94 -7.29 -8.69
CA MET A 153 13.55 -6.90 -8.84
C MET A 153 12.75 -8.06 -9.45
N PRO A 154 11.59 -8.44 -8.85
CA PRO A 154 10.77 -9.53 -9.34
C PRO A 154 10.38 -9.37 -10.81
N GLN A 155 10.53 -10.43 -11.60
CA GLN A 155 10.25 -10.37 -13.04
C GLN A 155 8.79 -9.98 -13.31
N ILE A 156 7.85 -10.45 -12.49
CA ILE A 156 6.42 -10.11 -12.62
C ILE A 156 6.16 -8.59 -12.51
N TYR A 157 6.93 -7.87 -11.69
CA TYR A 157 6.82 -6.41 -11.58
C TYR A 157 7.38 -5.71 -12.82
N LYS A 158 8.53 -6.18 -13.31
CA LYS A 158 9.13 -5.68 -14.57
C LYS A 158 8.16 -5.86 -15.73
N ASP A 159 7.62 -7.06 -15.87
CA ASP A 159 6.70 -7.41 -16.97
C ASP A 159 5.39 -6.60 -16.90
N GLU A 160 4.87 -6.37 -15.69
CA GLU A 160 3.65 -5.57 -15.53
C GLU A 160 3.90 -4.10 -15.85
N TYR A 161 5.00 -3.52 -15.37
CA TYR A 161 5.38 -2.15 -15.70
C TYR A 161 5.57 -1.95 -17.21
N LEU A 162 6.29 -2.88 -17.87
CA LEU A 162 6.63 -2.78 -19.30
C LEU A 162 5.42 -2.97 -20.24
N LYS A 163 4.24 -3.34 -19.72
CA LYS A 163 3.01 -3.31 -20.54
C LYS A 163 2.52 -1.91 -20.84
N ILE A 164 2.94 -0.93 -20.06
CA ILE A 164 2.41 0.45 -20.11
C ILE A 164 3.52 1.51 -20.11
N GLY A 165 4.67 1.21 -19.53
CA GLY A 165 5.83 2.11 -19.43
C GLY A 165 6.97 1.69 -20.34
N THR A 166 8.09 2.39 -20.22
CA THR A 166 9.32 2.14 -20.99
C THR A 166 10.39 1.51 -20.09
N PRO A 167 11.43 0.87 -20.67
CA PRO A 167 12.58 0.37 -19.90
C PRO A 167 13.26 1.47 -19.08
N GLU A 168 13.36 2.69 -19.63
CA GLU A 168 13.94 3.85 -18.93
C GLU A 168 13.07 4.26 -17.73
N GLY A 169 11.74 4.28 -17.91
CA GLY A 169 10.80 4.57 -16.84
C GLY A 169 10.85 3.52 -15.73
N LEU A 170 10.94 2.23 -16.10
CA LEU A 170 11.10 1.13 -15.14
C LEU A 170 12.39 1.28 -14.32
N MET A 171 13.51 1.59 -14.97
CA MET A 171 14.78 1.80 -14.28
C MET A 171 14.74 3.03 -13.37
N ASN A 172 14.08 4.10 -13.81
CA ASN A 172 13.90 5.32 -13.02
C ASN A 172 13.06 5.03 -11.75
N MET A 173 11.93 4.33 -11.87
CA MET A 173 11.11 3.89 -10.73
C MET A 173 11.94 3.05 -9.75
N PHE A 174 12.65 2.02 -10.25
CA PHE A 174 13.51 1.17 -9.43
C PHE A 174 14.56 1.96 -8.64
N ASN A 175 15.24 2.90 -9.31
CA ASN A 175 16.27 3.73 -8.67
C ASN A 175 15.67 4.65 -7.60
N LYS A 176 14.49 5.22 -7.85
CA LYS A 176 13.80 6.10 -6.89
C LYS A 176 13.32 5.33 -5.66
N ASP A 177 12.69 4.16 -5.85
CA ASP A 177 12.32 3.28 -4.75
C ASP A 177 13.53 2.84 -3.91
N ALA A 178 14.59 2.40 -4.58
CA ALA A 178 15.83 2.00 -3.90
C ALA A 178 16.41 3.17 -3.10
N ARG A 179 16.44 4.37 -3.67
CA ARG A 179 16.93 5.58 -2.99
C ARG A 179 16.07 5.95 -1.79
N ARG A 180 14.73 5.88 -1.92
CA ARG A 180 13.80 6.12 -0.81
C ARG A 180 14.07 5.18 0.35
N MET A 181 14.30 3.89 0.08
CA MET A 181 14.60 2.89 1.09
C MET A 181 15.99 3.05 1.68
N HIS A 182 17.00 3.41 0.88
CA HIS A 182 18.34 3.76 1.35
C HIS A 182 18.29 4.91 2.37
N ASP A 183 17.55 5.96 2.04
CA ASP A 183 17.46 7.18 2.85
C ASP A 183 16.44 7.07 4.00
N PHE A 184 15.70 5.95 4.09
CA PHE A 184 14.69 5.74 5.12
C PHE A 184 15.29 5.76 6.52
N LYS A 185 14.81 6.67 7.36
CA LYS A 185 15.23 6.83 8.77
C LYS A 185 14.16 6.31 9.75
N GLY A 186 12.94 6.12 9.27
CA GLY A 186 11.78 5.77 10.08
C GLY A 186 11.17 6.95 10.83
N TRP A 187 10.19 6.64 11.62
CA TRP A 187 9.49 7.55 12.53
C TRP A 187 9.84 7.20 13.97
N THR A 188 9.76 8.19 14.84
CA THR A 188 9.90 7.98 16.28
C THR A 188 8.66 7.28 16.85
N ASP A 189 8.81 6.62 17.99
CA ASP A 189 7.69 6.04 18.73
C ASP A 189 6.59 7.10 19.02
N ASP A 190 6.98 8.34 19.31
CA ASP A 190 6.02 9.43 19.60
C ASP A 190 5.25 9.88 18.36
N GLN A 191 5.88 9.87 17.18
CA GLN A 191 5.18 10.14 15.93
C GLN A 191 4.12 9.06 15.66
N VAL A 192 4.43 7.78 15.88
CA VAL A 192 3.44 6.71 15.75
C VAL A 192 2.33 6.83 16.81
N ARG A 193 2.66 7.16 18.07
CA ARG A 193 1.68 7.42 19.13
C ARG A 193 0.77 8.61 18.84
N SER A 194 1.22 9.57 18.04
CA SER A 194 0.39 10.73 17.68
C SER A 194 -0.79 10.38 16.76
N ILE A 195 -0.75 9.23 16.09
CA ILE A 195 -1.80 8.79 15.18
C ILE A 195 -3.02 8.30 15.98
N GLN A 196 -4.08 9.11 15.99
CA GLN A 196 -5.29 8.83 16.78
C GLN A 196 -6.30 7.92 16.05
N ALA A 197 -6.14 7.75 14.74
CA ALA A 197 -7.00 6.85 13.98
C ALA A 197 -6.80 5.40 14.43
N PRO A 198 -7.88 4.59 14.56
CA PRO A 198 -7.73 3.16 14.78
C PRO A 198 -6.87 2.52 13.69
N ALA A 199 -5.91 1.68 14.10
CA ALA A 199 -4.97 1.03 13.19
C ALA A 199 -4.96 -0.48 13.39
N LEU A 200 -5.05 -1.23 12.28
CA LEU A 200 -4.84 -2.67 12.22
C LEU A 200 -3.48 -2.93 11.55
N VAL A 201 -2.52 -3.39 12.32
CA VAL A 201 -1.22 -3.85 11.81
C VAL A 201 -1.34 -5.31 11.43
N VAL A 202 -1.01 -5.65 10.18
CA VAL A 202 -1.04 -7.03 9.68
C VAL A 202 0.33 -7.41 9.14
N ILE A 203 0.80 -8.61 9.49
CA ILE A 203 2.09 -9.12 9.04
C ILE A 203 2.04 -10.63 8.81
N GLY A 204 2.88 -11.12 7.90
CA GLY A 204 3.16 -12.55 7.78
C GLY A 204 4.07 -13.05 8.91
N ASP A 205 3.92 -14.30 9.35
CA ASP A 205 4.79 -14.91 10.36
C ASP A 205 6.23 -15.16 9.84
N GLN A 206 6.42 -15.10 8.50
CA GLN A 206 7.70 -15.21 7.80
C GLN A 206 7.96 -14.02 6.87
N ASP A 207 7.58 -12.83 7.31
CA ASP A 207 7.72 -11.58 6.55
C ASP A 207 9.16 -11.04 6.61
N LEU A 208 9.42 -9.96 5.86
CA LEU A 208 10.68 -9.19 5.90
C LEU A 208 10.88 -8.50 7.25
N ALA A 209 9.84 -7.85 7.75
CA ALA A 209 9.82 -7.33 9.11
C ALA A 209 9.41 -8.43 10.09
N THR A 210 9.91 -8.35 11.32
CA THR A 210 9.60 -9.35 12.33
C THR A 210 8.20 -9.16 12.93
N PRO A 211 7.52 -10.25 13.34
CA PRO A 211 6.27 -10.16 14.09
C PRO A 211 6.41 -9.35 15.39
N GLU A 212 7.58 -9.36 16.03
CA GLU A 212 7.87 -8.58 17.23
C GLU A 212 7.84 -7.09 16.94
N HIS A 213 8.39 -6.65 15.79
CA HIS A 213 8.32 -5.26 15.35
C HIS A 213 6.87 -4.83 15.08
N ALA A 214 6.11 -5.67 14.38
CA ALA A 214 4.68 -5.40 14.16
C ALA A 214 3.90 -5.30 15.46
N ALA A 215 4.19 -6.16 16.45
CA ALA A 215 3.58 -6.11 17.76
C ALA A 215 3.98 -4.84 18.53
N LYS A 216 5.23 -4.40 18.44
CA LYS A 216 5.69 -3.13 19.00
C LYS A 216 4.95 -1.97 18.35
N MET A 217 4.90 -1.92 17.02
CA MET A 217 4.19 -0.88 16.28
C MET A 217 2.71 -0.82 16.65
N ALA A 218 2.02 -1.95 16.71
CA ALA A 218 0.60 -1.99 17.07
C ALA A 218 0.32 -1.44 18.48
N ARG A 219 1.26 -1.64 19.42
CA ARG A 219 1.14 -1.12 20.79
C ARG A 219 1.43 0.39 20.91
N LEU A 220 2.08 0.97 19.93
CA LEU A 220 2.31 2.42 19.91
C LEU A 220 1.05 3.19 19.55
N PHE A 221 0.18 2.65 18.71
CA PHE A 221 -1.11 3.29 18.40
C PHE A 221 -2.03 3.30 19.61
N PRO A 222 -2.67 4.43 19.95
CA PRO A 222 -3.69 4.48 21.01
C PRO A 222 -4.83 3.48 20.80
N HIS A 223 -5.18 3.21 19.54
CA HIS A 223 -6.24 2.28 19.13
C HIS A 223 -5.70 1.23 18.16
N GLY A 224 -4.57 0.61 18.51
CA GLY A 224 -3.89 -0.38 17.69
C GLY A 224 -4.43 -1.80 17.85
N ARG A 225 -4.51 -2.54 16.76
CA ARG A 225 -4.79 -3.97 16.68
C ARG A 225 -3.67 -4.65 15.91
N LEU A 226 -3.48 -5.93 16.16
CA LEU A 226 -2.46 -6.75 15.51
C LEU A 226 -3.07 -8.02 14.96
N ALA A 227 -2.68 -8.39 13.75
CA ALA A 227 -2.90 -9.71 13.19
C ALA A 227 -1.58 -10.25 12.62
N ILE A 228 -1.21 -11.47 13.00
CA ILE A 228 -0.10 -12.21 12.41
C ILE A 228 -0.72 -13.37 11.63
N LEU A 229 -0.49 -13.41 10.33
CA LEU A 229 -1.05 -14.42 9.44
C LEU A 229 0.04 -15.37 8.95
N PRO A 230 -0.28 -16.65 8.70
CA PRO A 230 0.67 -17.55 8.07
C PRO A 230 1.07 -17.04 6.68
N GLY A 231 2.37 -16.81 6.45
CA GLY A 231 2.87 -16.42 5.14
C GLY A 231 4.06 -15.49 5.15
N THR A 232 4.56 -15.24 3.95
CA THR A 232 5.65 -14.33 3.66
C THR A 232 5.15 -12.93 3.29
N HIS A 233 6.06 -12.03 2.91
CA HIS A 233 5.73 -10.65 2.49
C HIS A 233 4.64 -10.62 1.42
N GLY A 234 3.46 -10.11 1.75
CA GLY A 234 2.32 -9.97 0.85
C GLY A 234 1.58 -11.25 0.45
N SER A 235 2.05 -12.45 0.84
CA SER A 235 1.38 -13.70 0.43
C SER A 235 -0.06 -13.80 0.96
N TYR A 236 -0.35 -13.19 2.11
CA TYR A 236 -1.68 -13.18 2.72
C TYR A 236 -2.67 -12.20 2.05
N ILE A 237 -2.20 -11.26 1.24
CA ILE A 237 -3.06 -10.44 0.36
C ILE A 237 -3.17 -11.03 -1.05
N GLY A 238 -2.40 -12.09 -1.34
CA GLY A 238 -2.35 -12.70 -2.67
C GLY A 238 -1.52 -11.89 -3.67
N GLU A 239 -0.47 -11.27 -3.19
CA GLU A 239 0.49 -10.49 -3.96
C GLU A 239 1.14 -11.35 -5.08
N ALA A 240 1.39 -10.77 -6.26
CA ALA A 240 1.75 -11.49 -7.47
C ALA A 240 3.15 -12.11 -7.45
N TYR A 241 4.07 -11.61 -6.62
CA TYR A 241 5.45 -12.15 -6.53
C TYR A 241 5.48 -13.56 -5.93
N ASN A 242 4.59 -13.85 -4.96
CA ASN A 242 4.51 -15.16 -4.32
C ASN A 242 3.10 -15.75 -4.47
N PRO A 243 2.64 -16.07 -5.70
CA PRO A 243 1.28 -16.49 -5.93
C PRO A 243 1.02 -17.85 -5.28
N LYS A 244 -0.05 -17.93 -4.48
CA LYS A 244 -0.61 -19.17 -3.92
C LYS A 244 -2.10 -19.22 -4.27
N PRO A 245 -2.46 -19.54 -5.52
CA PRO A 245 -3.83 -19.39 -6.03
C PRO A 245 -4.86 -20.20 -5.25
N GLU A 246 -4.47 -21.35 -4.70
CA GLU A 246 -5.34 -22.21 -3.89
C GLU A 246 -5.49 -21.76 -2.44
N SER A 247 -4.70 -20.77 -2.00
CA SER A 247 -4.75 -20.29 -0.62
C SER A 247 -6.06 -19.54 -0.34
N LYS A 248 -6.64 -19.81 0.84
CA LYS A 248 -7.79 -19.07 1.38
C LYS A 248 -7.38 -17.96 2.36
N ILE A 249 -6.10 -17.78 2.59
CA ILE A 249 -5.61 -16.72 3.49
C ILE A 249 -6.01 -15.32 3.00
N PRO A 250 -5.96 -14.98 1.69
CA PRO A 250 -6.46 -13.69 1.22
C PRO A 250 -7.96 -13.46 1.51
N ASP A 251 -8.78 -14.50 1.44
CA ASP A 251 -10.21 -14.38 1.77
C ASP A 251 -10.42 -14.10 3.27
N LEU A 252 -9.63 -14.75 4.15
CA LEU A 252 -9.62 -14.48 5.59
C LEU A 252 -9.11 -13.07 5.90
N PHE A 253 -8.07 -12.62 5.19
CA PHE A 253 -7.57 -11.26 5.32
C PHE A 253 -8.65 -10.23 4.99
N VAL A 254 -9.37 -10.38 3.86
CA VAL A 254 -10.47 -9.48 3.49
C VAL A 254 -11.58 -9.49 4.55
N ALA A 255 -11.98 -10.67 5.03
CA ALA A 255 -13.00 -10.78 6.07
C ALA A 255 -12.59 -10.01 7.34
N MET A 256 -11.36 -10.20 7.80
CA MET A 256 -10.81 -9.48 8.97
C MET A 256 -10.74 -7.97 8.75
N VAL A 257 -10.29 -7.53 7.57
CA VAL A 257 -10.24 -6.11 7.21
C VAL A 257 -11.64 -5.51 7.26
N ASN A 258 -12.66 -6.17 6.67
CA ASN A 258 -14.04 -5.70 6.71
C ASN A 258 -14.57 -5.60 8.16
N GLU A 259 -14.32 -6.61 9.03
CA GLU A 259 -14.71 -6.55 10.45
C GLU A 259 -14.08 -5.33 11.14
N PHE A 260 -12.79 -5.07 10.88
CA PHE A 260 -12.10 -3.92 11.45
C PHE A 260 -12.67 -2.60 10.93
N LEU A 261 -12.84 -2.45 9.60
CA LEU A 261 -13.32 -1.21 9.00
C LEU A 261 -14.76 -0.87 9.40
N GLU A 262 -15.58 -1.88 9.64
CA GLU A 262 -16.96 -1.72 10.10
C GLU A 262 -17.08 -1.54 11.63
N GLY A 263 -15.97 -1.64 12.39
CA GLY A 263 -15.95 -1.40 13.83
C GLY A 263 -16.44 -2.58 14.67
N ARG A 264 -16.31 -3.80 14.16
CA ARG A 264 -16.64 -5.04 14.86
C ARG A 264 -15.43 -5.70 15.54
N LEU A 265 -14.20 -5.20 15.29
CA LEU A 265 -12.97 -5.61 15.98
C LEU A 265 -12.49 -4.57 16.99
#